data_eddf62966243be6cc0d1a6e5127e17d0
#
_entry.id   eddf62966243be6cc0d1a6e5127e17d0
#
_cell.length_a   1.000
_cell.length_b   1.000
_cell.length_c   1.000
_cell.angle_alpha   90.00
_cell.angle_beta   90.00
_cell.angle_gamma   90.00
#
_symmetry.space_group_name_H-M   'P 1'
#
loop_
_entity.id
_entity.type
_entity.pdbx_description
1 polymer ?
#
loop_
_entity_poly.entity_id
_entity_poly.type
_entity_poly.pdbx_seq_one_letter_code
_entity_poly.pdbx_strand_id
1 'polypeptide(L)'
;MGRMVAAAVVATALVGGLAACSPTTTVNASSDQSRTVRVSATGQAEAVPDAARASLTVEVTDPASAEQAQADAAVATTAVLDALSSAGVADADVATQGLSVSPQYTYTDNGQQLVGYRASQSIEVTLRDLATAGSTLDSVVSAGGNAVRVDSFGTFVTDPTGAAKAARVQAVDMAQAQAQQYADLLGFTLGEVMSVSESTSTVGPPPIAYADEAAASAEKVPTPIEPGTTEISVTLDISWAIG
;
A
#
# COMPACT_ATOMS: atom_id res chain seq x y z
N MET A 1 -59.58 53.56 31.97
CA MET A 1 -60.52 53.77 30.87
C MET A 1 -60.46 52.54 30.02
N GLY A 2 -61.29 51.54 30.13
CA GLY A 2 -62.73 51.47 29.96
C GLY A 2 -62.97 51.00 28.52
N ARG A 3 -63.25 49.72 28.27
CA ARG A 3 -64.63 49.30 27.98
C ARG A 3 -64.66 47.80 27.54
N MET A 4 -65.47 47.08 28.29
CA MET A 4 -66.09 45.79 27.93
C MET A 4 -66.96 45.90 26.67
N VAL A 5 -67.12 44.76 25.93
CA VAL A 5 -68.37 44.26 25.29
C VAL A 5 -68.05 42.86 24.90
N ALA A 6 -68.48 41.80 25.51
CA ALA A 6 -69.74 41.07 25.55
C ALA A 6 -70.06 40.29 24.25
N ALA A 7 -70.00 38.99 24.38
CA ALA A 7 -70.94 37.95 23.99
C ALA A 7 -71.31 37.72 22.48
N ALA A 8 -71.12 36.49 22.01
CA ALA A 8 -72.24 35.73 21.44
C ALA A 8 -71.79 34.24 21.27
N VAL A 9 -72.55 33.36 21.89
CA VAL A 9 -72.63 31.93 21.80
C VAL A 9 -73.25 31.53 20.45
N VAL A 10 -72.61 30.69 19.66
CA VAL A 10 -73.31 29.85 18.71
C VAL A 10 -72.76 28.41 18.82
N ALA A 11 -73.62 27.59 19.40
CA ALA A 11 -73.47 26.15 19.42
C ALA A 11 -73.86 25.59 18.06
N THR A 12 -72.95 24.88 17.41
CA THR A 12 -73.31 24.01 16.29
C THR A 12 -72.65 22.65 16.53
N ALA A 13 -73.50 21.71 16.89
CA ALA A 13 -73.18 20.30 16.96
C ALA A 13 -72.95 19.75 15.55
N LEU A 14 -71.83 19.11 15.26
CA LEU A 14 -71.66 18.24 14.13
C LEU A 14 -71.05 16.92 14.57
N VAL A 15 -71.86 15.94 14.40
CA VAL A 15 -71.63 14.48 14.59
C VAL A 15 -70.61 13.99 13.59
N GLY A 16 -69.76 13.06 14.01
CA GLY A 16 -69.31 11.98 13.12
C GLY A 16 -67.86 12.00 12.73
N GLY A 17 -67.22 10.98 13.11
CA GLY A 17 -65.93 10.55 12.55
C GLY A 17 -65.02 9.86 13.56
N LEU A 18 -65.44 8.72 14.10
CA LEU A 18 -64.52 7.76 14.70
C LEU A 18 -63.61 7.19 13.61
N ALA A 19 -62.53 7.88 13.28
CA ALA A 19 -61.44 7.28 12.54
C ALA A 19 -60.75 6.29 13.49
N ALA A 20 -61.08 5.00 13.31
CA ALA A 20 -60.34 3.92 13.91
C ALA A 20 -58.91 3.95 13.39
N CYS A 21 -57.99 4.50 14.15
CA CYS A 21 -56.56 4.26 13.96
C CYS A 21 -56.31 2.77 14.28
N SER A 22 -56.32 1.94 13.26
CA SER A 22 -55.76 0.61 13.36
C SER A 22 -54.26 0.76 13.68
N PRO A 23 -53.75 0.22 14.80
CA PRO A 23 -52.34 0.22 15.03
C PRO A 23 -51.72 -0.66 13.92
N THR A 24 -50.99 -0.04 12.99
CA THR A 24 -50.13 -0.77 12.07
C THR A 24 -49.02 -1.38 12.93
N THR A 25 -49.23 -2.62 13.36
CA THR A 25 -48.16 -3.40 13.95
C THR A 25 -47.13 -3.64 12.85
N THR A 26 -46.14 -2.76 12.76
CA THR A 26 -44.92 -3.10 12.02
C THR A 26 -44.27 -4.24 12.80
N VAL A 27 -44.50 -5.44 12.36
CA VAL A 27 -43.68 -6.58 12.71
C VAL A 27 -42.32 -6.26 12.07
N ASN A 28 -41.42 -5.66 12.85
CA ASN A 28 -39.99 -5.76 12.55
C ASN A 28 -39.74 -7.27 12.64
N ALA A 29 -39.66 -7.90 11.46
CA ALA A 29 -39.04 -9.21 11.36
C ALA A 29 -37.63 -8.99 11.93
N SER A 30 -37.44 -9.38 13.18
CA SER A 30 -36.11 -9.56 13.75
C SER A 30 -35.39 -10.42 12.72
N SER A 31 -34.37 -9.87 12.05
CA SER A 31 -33.43 -10.68 11.31
C SER A 31 -33.07 -11.82 12.25
N ASP A 32 -33.40 -13.01 11.85
CA ASP A 32 -33.02 -14.24 12.58
C ASP A 32 -31.51 -14.10 12.79
N GLN A 33 -31.12 -13.64 13.99
CA GLN A 33 -29.72 -13.57 14.35
C GLN A 33 -29.31 -15.02 14.58
N SER A 34 -28.98 -15.66 13.46
CA SER A 34 -28.38 -17.00 13.49
C SER A 34 -27.23 -16.94 14.49
N ARG A 35 -27.31 -17.74 15.54
CA ARG A 35 -26.24 -17.83 16.53
C ARG A 35 -24.98 -18.29 15.82
N THR A 36 -23.93 -17.50 15.89
CA THR A 36 -22.68 -17.77 15.20
C THR A 36 -21.48 -17.60 16.11
N VAL A 37 -20.44 -18.38 15.89
CA VAL A 37 -19.10 -18.11 16.39
C VAL A 37 -18.28 -17.57 15.24
N ARG A 38 -17.49 -16.51 15.50
CA ARG A 38 -16.56 -15.94 14.54
C ARG A 38 -15.15 -16.05 15.07
N VAL A 39 -14.24 -16.48 14.19
CA VAL A 39 -12.82 -16.64 14.49
C VAL A 39 -12.02 -15.93 13.41
N SER A 40 -11.01 -15.21 13.82
CA SER A 40 -9.98 -14.65 12.95
C SER A 40 -8.68 -15.42 13.16
N ALA A 41 -8.07 -15.89 12.07
CA ALA A 41 -6.80 -16.59 12.12
C ALA A 41 -5.89 -16.13 10.98
N THR A 42 -4.60 -16.07 11.26
CA THR A 42 -3.58 -15.67 10.29
C THR A 42 -2.61 -16.81 10.09
N GLY A 43 -2.50 -17.27 8.86
CA GLY A 43 -1.45 -18.19 8.43
C GLY A 43 -0.34 -17.44 7.72
N GLN A 44 0.84 -18.00 7.73
CA GLN A 44 2.06 -17.39 7.20
C GLN A 44 2.84 -18.40 6.35
N ALA A 45 3.48 -17.92 5.30
CA ALA A 45 4.41 -18.70 4.52
C ALA A 45 5.54 -17.81 4.02
N GLU A 46 6.74 -18.35 4.01
CA GLU A 46 7.91 -17.65 3.48
C GLU A 46 8.02 -17.86 1.97
N ALA A 47 8.49 -16.83 1.28
CA ALA A 47 8.86 -16.86 -0.11
C ALA A 47 10.21 -16.14 -0.30
N VAL A 48 11.04 -16.64 -1.20
CA VAL A 48 12.29 -16.00 -1.56
C VAL A 48 11.98 -14.99 -2.68
N PRO A 49 12.36 -13.70 -2.52
CA PRO A 49 12.25 -12.72 -3.59
C PRO A 49 13.01 -13.16 -4.84
N ASP A 50 12.42 -12.91 -6.00
CA ASP A 50 12.96 -13.26 -7.32
C ASP A 50 13.16 -12.04 -8.23
N ALA A 51 12.76 -10.85 -7.77
CA ALA A 51 12.98 -9.59 -8.46
C ALA A 51 13.25 -8.45 -7.46
N ALA A 52 13.77 -7.33 -7.98
CA ALA A 52 13.93 -6.10 -7.23
C ALA A 52 13.29 -4.92 -7.97
N ARG A 53 12.93 -3.91 -7.21
CA ARG A 53 12.50 -2.61 -7.71
C ARG A 53 13.43 -1.55 -7.17
N ALA A 54 13.91 -0.69 -8.08
CA ALA A 54 14.71 0.47 -7.75
C ALA A 54 13.99 1.74 -8.19
N SER A 55 14.01 2.77 -7.35
CA SER A 55 13.62 4.12 -7.74
C SER A 55 14.87 4.96 -7.89
N LEU A 56 15.01 5.57 -9.05
CA LEU A 56 16.15 6.39 -9.44
C LEU A 56 15.66 7.81 -9.68
N THR A 57 16.45 8.81 -9.29
CA THR A 57 16.23 10.20 -9.68
C THR A 57 17.44 10.72 -10.41
N VAL A 58 17.21 11.24 -11.61
CA VAL A 58 18.18 12.07 -12.34
C VAL A 58 17.90 13.52 -12.04
N GLU A 59 18.87 14.24 -11.48
CA GLU A 59 18.71 15.62 -11.08
C GLU A 59 19.89 16.46 -11.59
N VAL A 60 19.57 17.55 -12.30
CA VAL A 60 20.56 18.52 -12.79
C VAL A 60 20.13 19.92 -12.40
N THR A 61 21.08 20.75 -12.02
CA THR A 61 20.85 22.15 -11.71
C THR A 61 21.69 23.02 -12.67
N ASP A 62 21.03 23.99 -13.31
CA ASP A 62 21.68 25.04 -14.10
C ASP A 62 21.47 26.42 -13.46
N PRO A 63 22.49 27.23 -13.31
CA PRO A 63 22.38 28.54 -12.62
C PRO A 63 21.63 29.60 -13.41
N ALA A 64 21.45 29.42 -14.72
CA ALA A 64 20.96 30.44 -15.61
C ALA A 64 19.61 30.12 -16.27
N SER A 65 19.36 28.87 -16.64
CA SER A 65 18.27 28.51 -17.54
C SER A 65 17.54 27.21 -17.13
N ALA A 66 16.21 27.28 -17.02
CA ALA A 66 15.36 26.10 -16.85
C ALA A 66 15.44 25.17 -18.07
N GLU A 67 15.54 25.74 -19.28
CA GLU A 67 15.67 24.97 -20.51
C GLU A 67 16.98 24.17 -20.54
N GLN A 68 18.10 24.79 -20.11
CA GLN A 68 19.38 24.11 -20.05
C GLN A 68 19.37 23.00 -18.98
N ALA A 69 18.86 23.30 -17.79
CA ALA A 69 18.72 22.28 -16.74
C ALA A 69 17.93 21.06 -17.25
N GLN A 70 16.83 21.28 -17.97
CA GLN A 70 16.03 20.21 -18.55
C GLN A 70 16.76 19.45 -19.66
N ALA A 71 17.48 20.14 -20.53
CA ALA A 71 18.25 19.51 -21.61
C ALA A 71 19.36 18.62 -21.03
N ASP A 72 20.09 19.10 -20.04
CA ASP A 72 21.17 18.34 -19.41
C ASP A 72 20.62 17.13 -18.60
N ALA A 73 19.48 17.31 -17.94
CA ALA A 73 18.79 16.18 -17.29
C ALA A 73 18.34 15.12 -18.30
N ALA A 74 17.86 15.52 -19.48
CA ALA A 74 17.48 14.59 -20.53
C ALA A 74 18.69 13.80 -21.07
N VAL A 75 19.84 14.44 -21.24
CA VAL A 75 21.10 13.78 -21.63
C VAL A 75 21.51 12.75 -20.57
N ALA A 76 21.52 13.13 -19.30
CA ALA A 76 21.86 12.21 -18.21
C ALA A 76 20.86 11.06 -18.10
N THR A 77 19.56 11.34 -18.28
CA THR A 77 18.53 10.30 -18.30
C THR A 77 18.74 9.32 -19.45
N THR A 78 19.06 9.80 -20.64
CA THR A 78 19.35 8.93 -21.79
C THR A 78 20.52 7.99 -21.49
N ALA A 79 21.59 8.50 -20.89
CA ALA A 79 22.72 7.66 -20.48
C ALA A 79 22.34 6.58 -19.48
N VAL A 80 21.45 6.89 -18.53
CA VAL A 80 20.89 5.92 -17.58
C VAL A 80 20.06 4.84 -18.27
N LEU A 81 19.17 5.24 -19.20
CA LEU A 81 18.33 4.29 -19.95
C LEU A 81 19.18 3.39 -20.85
N ASP A 82 20.21 3.92 -21.50
CA ASP A 82 21.17 3.14 -22.31
C ASP A 82 21.95 2.15 -21.45
N ALA A 83 22.34 2.52 -20.23
CA ALA A 83 23.00 1.62 -19.29
C ALA A 83 22.08 0.49 -18.84
N LEU A 84 20.80 0.77 -18.53
CA LEU A 84 19.79 -0.23 -18.17
C LEU A 84 19.57 -1.21 -19.34
N SER A 85 19.37 -0.70 -20.54
CA SER A 85 19.20 -1.51 -21.75
C SER A 85 20.43 -2.39 -22.02
N SER A 86 21.64 -1.85 -21.86
CA SER A 86 22.90 -2.58 -22.02
C SER A 86 23.09 -3.68 -20.99
N ALA A 87 22.53 -3.49 -19.79
CA ALA A 87 22.49 -4.49 -18.73
C ALA A 87 21.38 -5.55 -18.92
N GLY A 88 20.59 -5.45 -20.01
CA GLY A 88 19.54 -6.41 -20.36
C GLY A 88 18.19 -6.14 -19.69
N VAL A 89 17.98 -4.96 -19.08
CA VAL A 89 16.68 -4.57 -18.56
C VAL A 89 15.74 -4.26 -19.73
N ALA A 90 14.57 -4.88 -19.74
CA ALA A 90 13.58 -4.68 -20.79
C ALA A 90 12.89 -3.31 -20.66
N ASP A 91 12.52 -2.69 -21.78
CA ASP A 91 11.83 -1.40 -21.79
C ASP A 91 10.52 -1.43 -20.99
N ALA A 92 9.83 -2.56 -20.96
CA ALA A 92 8.61 -2.76 -20.18
C ALA A 92 8.84 -2.72 -18.65
N ASP A 93 10.07 -2.91 -18.21
CA ASP A 93 10.49 -2.92 -16.81
C ASP A 93 11.04 -1.54 -16.36
N VAL A 94 11.01 -0.54 -17.24
CA VAL A 94 11.45 0.84 -16.97
C VAL A 94 10.28 1.79 -17.15
N ALA A 95 9.96 2.55 -16.11
CA ALA A 95 8.87 3.50 -16.14
C ALA A 95 9.29 4.88 -15.63
N THR A 96 9.04 5.93 -16.40
CA THR A 96 9.16 7.31 -15.92
C THR A 96 7.99 7.63 -15.00
N GLN A 97 8.27 7.97 -13.76
CA GLN A 97 7.26 8.28 -12.74
C GLN A 97 6.96 9.78 -12.64
N GLY A 98 7.93 10.63 -12.97
CA GLY A 98 7.74 12.06 -12.89
C GLY A 98 8.84 12.87 -13.57
N LEU A 99 8.47 14.07 -13.95
CA LEU A 99 9.36 15.10 -14.47
C LEU A 99 9.01 16.43 -13.82
N SER A 100 10.01 17.16 -13.32
CA SER A 100 9.79 18.50 -12.78
C SER A 100 10.95 19.43 -13.14
N VAL A 101 10.62 20.71 -13.35
CA VAL A 101 11.59 21.79 -13.46
C VAL A 101 11.17 22.91 -12.52
N SER A 102 12.03 23.33 -11.63
CA SER A 102 11.72 24.32 -10.59
C SER A 102 12.85 25.30 -10.36
N PRO A 103 12.54 26.60 -10.10
CA PRO A 103 13.53 27.56 -9.68
C PRO A 103 14.07 27.21 -8.29
N GLN A 104 15.37 27.41 -8.09
CA GLN A 104 16.05 27.22 -6.82
C GLN A 104 16.38 28.58 -6.21
N TYR A 105 16.05 28.74 -4.94
CA TYR A 105 16.26 29.98 -4.21
C TYR A 105 17.14 29.75 -2.99
N THR A 106 17.97 30.73 -2.67
CA THR A 106 18.65 30.81 -1.38
C THR A 106 18.12 31.98 -0.57
N TYR A 107 18.15 31.87 0.75
CA TYR A 107 17.77 32.96 1.65
C TYR A 107 19.03 33.60 2.20
N THR A 108 19.15 34.93 2.01
CA THR A 108 20.25 35.76 2.53
C THR A 108 19.67 36.85 3.42
N ASP A 109 20.54 37.58 4.10
CA ASP A 109 20.13 38.77 4.91
C ASP A 109 19.38 39.81 4.07
N ASN A 110 19.57 39.85 2.75
CA ASN A 110 18.89 40.72 1.81
C ASN A 110 17.61 40.12 1.19
N GLY A 111 17.14 38.97 1.70
CA GLY A 111 15.93 38.29 1.23
C GLY A 111 16.23 37.10 0.32
N GLN A 112 15.20 36.67 -0.39
CA GLN A 112 15.24 35.50 -1.29
C GLN A 112 15.92 35.87 -2.62
N GLN A 113 16.91 35.06 -3.02
CA GLN A 113 17.63 35.23 -4.29
C GLN A 113 17.52 33.94 -5.11
N LEU A 114 17.22 34.07 -6.41
CA LEU A 114 17.25 32.99 -7.37
C LEU A 114 18.71 32.57 -7.62
N VAL A 115 19.01 31.28 -7.43
CA VAL A 115 20.36 30.71 -7.61
C VAL A 115 20.44 29.74 -8.78
N GLY A 116 19.32 29.44 -9.44
CA GLY A 116 19.28 28.60 -10.63
C GLY A 116 17.97 27.88 -10.79
N TYR A 117 17.98 26.86 -11.64
CA TYR A 117 16.85 25.99 -11.95
C TYR A 117 17.28 24.55 -11.80
N ARG A 118 16.41 23.75 -11.23
CA ARG A 118 16.60 22.31 -11.04
C ARG A 118 15.64 21.57 -11.92
N ALA A 119 16.15 20.68 -12.77
CA ALA A 119 15.37 19.66 -13.47
C ALA A 119 15.56 18.32 -12.77
N SER A 120 14.48 17.58 -12.60
CA SER A 120 14.48 16.28 -11.95
C SER A 120 13.57 15.33 -12.69
N GLN A 121 14.04 14.10 -12.94
CA GLN A 121 13.28 13.02 -13.57
C GLN A 121 13.39 11.76 -12.71
N SER A 122 12.26 11.22 -12.30
CA SER A 122 12.17 9.98 -11.51
C SER A 122 11.84 8.80 -12.42
N ILE A 123 12.56 7.70 -12.23
CA ILE A 123 12.46 6.48 -13.01
C ILE A 123 12.31 5.31 -12.03
N GLU A 124 11.32 4.46 -12.26
CA GLU A 124 11.18 3.17 -11.57
C GLU A 124 11.68 2.07 -12.49
N VAL A 125 12.49 1.17 -11.94
CA VAL A 125 13.09 0.05 -12.66
C VAL A 125 12.78 -1.25 -11.94
N THR A 126 12.31 -2.24 -12.68
CA THR A 126 12.18 -3.62 -12.19
C THR A 126 13.35 -4.44 -12.68
N LEU A 127 14.12 -5.00 -11.75
CA LEU A 127 15.26 -5.88 -12.01
C LEU A 127 14.83 -7.31 -11.75
N ARG A 128 14.66 -8.10 -12.82
CA ARG A 128 14.17 -9.49 -12.75
C ARG A 128 15.25 -10.52 -12.45
N ASP A 129 16.51 -10.12 -12.50
CA ASP A 129 17.65 -10.96 -12.13
C ASP A 129 18.39 -10.31 -10.96
N LEU A 130 18.20 -10.85 -9.77
CA LEU A 130 18.83 -10.36 -8.55
C LEU A 130 20.34 -10.57 -8.55
N ALA A 131 20.85 -11.58 -9.28
CA ALA A 131 22.28 -11.84 -9.33
C ALA A 131 23.04 -10.72 -10.05
N THR A 132 22.41 -10.05 -11.00
CA THR A 132 23.00 -8.94 -11.76
C THR A 132 22.51 -7.57 -11.31
N ALA A 133 21.55 -7.50 -10.37
CA ALA A 133 20.92 -6.25 -9.97
C ALA A 133 21.93 -5.24 -9.40
N GLY A 134 22.88 -5.69 -8.58
CA GLY A 134 23.93 -4.82 -8.03
C GLY A 134 24.82 -4.21 -9.10
N SER A 135 25.34 -5.02 -10.02
CA SER A 135 26.17 -4.56 -11.14
C SER A 135 25.40 -3.66 -12.11
N THR A 136 24.10 -3.89 -12.27
CA THR A 136 23.22 -3.03 -13.07
C THR A 136 23.10 -1.65 -12.43
N LEU A 137 22.86 -1.56 -11.12
CA LEU A 137 22.82 -0.29 -10.39
C LEU A 137 24.17 0.45 -10.45
N ASP A 138 25.28 -0.26 -10.29
CA ASP A 138 26.62 0.32 -10.42
C ASP A 138 26.85 0.92 -11.80
N SER A 139 26.37 0.24 -12.85
CA SER A 139 26.45 0.72 -14.23
C SER A 139 25.62 1.99 -14.45
N VAL A 140 24.41 2.02 -13.90
CA VAL A 140 23.50 3.17 -13.93
C VAL A 140 24.12 4.40 -13.23
N VAL A 141 24.65 4.21 -12.02
CA VAL A 141 25.31 5.28 -11.27
C VAL A 141 26.56 5.76 -12.00
N SER A 142 27.31 4.85 -12.61
CA SER A 142 28.49 5.22 -13.43
C SER A 142 28.13 6.01 -14.68
N ALA A 143 27.04 5.65 -15.37
CA ALA A 143 26.59 6.32 -16.59
C ALA A 143 25.99 7.70 -16.32
N GLY A 144 25.17 7.82 -15.27
CA GLY A 144 24.56 9.11 -14.91
C GLY A 144 25.44 9.99 -14.03
N GLY A 145 26.52 9.45 -13.48
CA GLY A 145 27.48 10.19 -12.65
C GLY A 145 26.81 10.90 -11.48
N ASN A 146 27.21 12.15 -11.25
CA ASN A 146 26.69 12.96 -10.14
C ASN A 146 25.22 13.38 -10.30
N ALA A 147 24.64 13.20 -11.48
CA ALA A 147 23.25 13.53 -11.73
C ALA A 147 22.28 12.45 -11.24
N VAL A 148 22.76 11.22 -10.97
CA VAL A 148 21.92 10.09 -10.58
C VAL A 148 21.97 9.84 -9.09
N ARG A 149 20.79 9.59 -8.52
CA ARG A 149 20.61 9.12 -7.14
C ARG A 149 19.71 7.89 -7.15
N VAL A 150 20.06 6.89 -6.36
CA VAL A 150 19.19 5.75 -6.02
C VAL A 150 18.39 6.15 -4.78
N ASP A 151 17.09 6.36 -4.93
CA ASP A 151 16.20 6.79 -3.85
C ASP A 151 15.74 5.64 -3.00
N SER A 152 15.47 4.49 -3.62
CA SER A 152 15.07 3.27 -2.95
C SER A 152 15.46 2.05 -3.76
N PHE A 153 15.66 0.96 -3.04
CA PHE A 153 15.85 -0.38 -3.58
C PHE A 153 15.15 -1.37 -2.66
N GLY A 154 14.41 -2.31 -3.23
CA GLY A 154 13.74 -3.35 -2.46
C GLY A 154 13.49 -4.59 -3.31
N THR A 155 13.65 -5.75 -2.69
CA THR A 155 13.35 -7.04 -3.31
C THR A 155 11.90 -7.41 -3.10
N PHE A 156 11.31 -8.15 -4.03
CA PHE A 156 9.92 -8.62 -3.94
C PHE A 156 9.74 -9.96 -4.65
N VAL A 157 8.63 -10.62 -4.37
CA VAL A 157 8.22 -11.88 -5.01
C VAL A 157 7.27 -11.53 -6.14
N THR A 158 7.62 -11.92 -7.37
CA THR A 158 6.79 -11.63 -8.56
C THR A 158 5.48 -12.42 -8.58
N ASP A 159 5.51 -13.68 -8.12
CA ASP A 159 4.31 -14.53 -7.98
C ASP A 159 4.19 -15.10 -6.56
N PRO A 160 3.45 -14.43 -5.65
CA PRO A 160 3.23 -14.89 -4.30
C PRO A 160 2.16 -16.00 -4.18
N THR A 161 1.55 -16.46 -5.28
CA THR A 161 0.40 -17.37 -5.28
C THR A 161 0.67 -18.67 -4.53
N GLY A 162 1.85 -19.25 -4.69
CA GLY A 162 2.24 -20.49 -4.02
C GLY A 162 2.32 -20.33 -2.50
N ALA A 163 3.00 -19.27 -2.04
CA ALA A 163 3.11 -18.94 -0.61
C ALA A 163 1.75 -18.55 -0.01
N ALA A 164 0.95 -17.73 -0.72
CA ALA A 164 -0.39 -17.36 -0.27
C ALA A 164 -1.30 -18.58 -0.12
N LYS A 165 -1.18 -19.58 -1.02
CA LYS A 165 -1.90 -20.84 -0.90
C LYS A 165 -1.50 -21.62 0.36
N ALA A 166 -0.20 -21.70 0.66
CA ALA A 166 0.30 -22.38 1.85
C ALA A 166 -0.16 -21.64 3.14
N ALA A 167 -0.05 -20.31 3.17
CA ALA A 167 -0.54 -19.49 4.27
C ALA A 167 -2.05 -19.64 4.49
N ARG A 168 -2.84 -19.72 3.40
CA ARG A 168 -4.29 -19.93 3.49
C ARG A 168 -4.66 -21.27 4.12
N VAL A 169 -3.97 -22.35 3.76
CA VAL A 169 -4.18 -23.66 4.37
C VAL A 169 -3.94 -23.58 5.88
N GLN A 170 -2.83 -22.99 6.28
CA GLN A 170 -2.50 -22.80 7.70
C GLN A 170 -3.56 -21.96 8.43
N ALA A 171 -4.03 -20.86 7.82
CA ALA A 171 -5.05 -19.99 8.42
C ALA A 171 -6.38 -20.73 8.61
N VAL A 172 -6.80 -21.56 7.64
CA VAL A 172 -8.02 -22.39 7.74
C VAL A 172 -7.90 -23.40 8.88
N ASP A 173 -6.79 -24.13 8.94
CA ASP A 173 -6.57 -25.13 9.99
C ASP A 173 -6.58 -24.48 11.38
N MET A 174 -5.93 -23.32 11.54
CA MET A 174 -5.92 -22.57 12.80
C MET A 174 -7.31 -22.07 13.18
N ALA A 175 -8.06 -21.50 12.23
CA ALA A 175 -9.40 -20.98 12.47
C ALA A 175 -10.35 -22.11 12.89
N GLN A 176 -10.30 -23.25 12.21
CA GLN A 176 -11.13 -24.40 12.52
C GLN A 176 -10.79 -25.01 13.89
N ALA A 177 -9.50 -25.17 14.20
CA ALA A 177 -9.06 -25.66 15.49
C ALA A 177 -9.51 -24.74 16.63
N GLN A 178 -9.41 -23.42 16.45
CA GLN A 178 -9.85 -22.45 17.45
C GLN A 178 -11.38 -22.44 17.62
N ALA A 179 -12.15 -22.52 16.52
CA ALA A 179 -13.60 -22.60 16.59
C ALA A 179 -14.06 -23.86 17.32
N GLN A 180 -13.43 -25.02 17.06
CA GLN A 180 -13.71 -26.28 17.76
C GLN A 180 -13.37 -26.17 19.26
N GLN A 181 -12.25 -25.55 19.62
CA GLN A 181 -11.90 -25.34 21.02
C GLN A 181 -12.95 -24.49 21.75
N TYR A 182 -13.49 -23.43 21.10
CA TYR A 182 -14.60 -22.66 21.68
C TYR A 182 -15.86 -23.50 21.83
N ALA A 183 -16.20 -24.37 20.86
CA ALA A 183 -17.33 -25.28 20.94
C ALA A 183 -17.22 -26.20 22.16
N ASP A 184 -16.05 -26.78 22.36
CA ASP A 184 -15.78 -27.72 23.48
C ASP A 184 -15.82 -26.99 24.84
N LEU A 185 -15.26 -25.78 24.93
CA LEU A 185 -15.21 -25.03 26.19
C LEU A 185 -16.54 -24.39 26.58
N LEU A 186 -17.37 -24.00 25.60
CA LEU A 186 -18.62 -23.27 25.83
C LEU A 186 -19.86 -24.18 25.71
N GLY A 187 -19.68 -25.43 25.30
CA GLY A 187 -20.73 -26.44 25.26
C GLY A 187 -21.75 -26.26 24.13
N PHE A 188 -21.30 -25.84 22.96
CA PHE A 188 -22.12 -25.80 21.74
C PHE A 188 -21.54 -26.71 20.65
N THR A 189 -22.33 -27.00 19.62
CA THR A 189 -21.86 -27.73 18.44
C THR A 189 -21.52 -26.75 17.31
N LEU A 190 -20.36 -26.97 16.66
CA LEU A 190 -19.95 -26.21 15.49
C LEU A 190 -20.74 -26.70 14.27
N GLY A 191 -21.44 -25.79 13.61
CA GLY A 191 -22.26 -26.06 12.43
C GLY A 191 -21.59 -25.67 11.12
N GLU A 192 -22.39 -25.30 10.14
CA GLU A 192 -21.94 -24.92 8.80
C GLU A 192 -21.22 -23.58 8.79
N VAL A 193 -20.30 -23.40 7.83
CA VAL A 193 -19.66 -22.12 7.55
C VAL A 193 -20.70 -21.15 6.99
N MET A 194 -20.88 -20.03 7.66
CA MET A 194 -21.84 -18.98 7.27
C MET A 194 -21.19 -17.88 6.43
N SER A 195 -19.94 -17.55 6.70
CA SER A 195 -19.19 -16.56 5.93
C SER A 195 -17.69 -16.78 6.05
N VAL A 196 -16.98 -16.42 5.00
CA VAL A 196 -15.52 -16.36 4.93
C VAL A 196 -15.12 -15.03 4.32
N SER A 197 -14.23 -14.32 4.98
CA SER A 197 -13.56 -13.13 4.43
C SER A 197 -12.06 -13.34 4.48
N GLU A 198 -11.35 -12.99 3.41
CA GLU A 198 -9.90 -13.15 3.31
C GLU A 198 -9.24 -11.81 3.04
N SER A 199 -8.12 -11.57 3.73
CA SER A 199 -7.18 -10.51 3.39
C SER A 199 -5.76 -11.10 3.30
N THR A 200 -5.01 -10.65 2.28
CA THR A 200 -3.63 -11.08 2.07
C THR A 200 -2.72 -9.87 2.21
N SER A 201 -1.63 -10.03 2.94
CA SER A 201 -0.57 -9.02 3.07
C SER A 201 0.79 -9.64 2.80
N THR A 202 1.69 -8.81 2.28
CA THR A 202 3.10 -9.15 2.07
C THR A 202 3.92 -8.27 2.99
N VAL A 203 4.70 -8.90 3.85
CA VAL A 203 5.62 -8.19 4.74
C VAL A 203 7.01 -8.38 4.17
N GLY A 204 7.61 -7.28 3.72
CA GLY A 204 8.99 -7.29 3.24
C GLY A 204 9.97 -7.71 4.35
N PRO A 205 11.18 -8.13 4.00
CA PRO A 205 12.20 -8.48 4.98
C PRO A 205 12.44 -7.28 5.92
N PRO A 206 12.62 -7.53 7.22
CA PRO A 206 12.97 -6.47 8.16
C PRO A 206 14.29 -5.82 7.74
N PRO A 207 14.46 -4.49 7.94
CA PRO A 207 15.71 -3.82 7.64
C PRO A 207 16.84 -4.47 8.44
N ILE A 208 17.84 -4.99 7.73
CA ILE A 208 19.03 -5.55 8.39
C ILE A 208 19.83 -4.36 8.91
N ALA A 209 20.09 -4.33 10.22
CA ALA A 209 21.06 -3.40 10.80
C ALA A 209 22.44 -3.80 10.28
N TYR A 210 23.01 -2.98 9.40
CA TYR A 210 24.39 -3.17 8.96
C TYR A 210 25.31 -2.98 10.18
N ALA A 211 26.05 -4.03 10.54
CA ALA A 211 27.20 -3.88 11.41
C ALA A 211 28.26 -3.15 10.58
N ASP A 212 28.79 -2.04 11.12
CA ASP A 212 29.95 -1.34 10.55
C ASP A 212 31.13 -2.30 10.44
N GLU A 213 31.36 -2.91 9.29
CA GLU A 213 32.61 -3.56 8.96
C GLU A 213 33.48 -2.62 8.13
N ALA A 214 34.68 -2.41 8.69
CA ALA A 214 35.71 -1.50 8.27
C ALA A 214 36.06 -1.60 6.78
N ALA A 215 36.28 -0.43 6.18
CA ALA A 215 36.87 -0.18 4.89
C ALA A 215 38.06 -1.09 4.57
N ALA A 216 37.91 -2.01 3.64
CA ALA A 216 38.98 -2.73 2.97
C ALA A 216 38.96 -2.37 1.47
N SER A 217 40.07 -1.78 1.05
CA SER A 217 40.64 -1.64 -0.33
C SER A 217 39.69 -1.80 -1.53
N ALA A 218 39.60 -0.72 -2.30
CA ALA A 218 38.81 -0.51 -3.51
C ALA A 218 39.25 -1.40 -4.70
N GLU A 219 38.91 -2.64 -4.69
CA GLU A 219 38.62 -3.38 -5.90
C GLU A 219 37.14 -3.14 -6.22
N LYS A 220 36.77 -2.83 -7.48
CA LYS A 220 35.36 -2.64 -7.88
C LYS A 220 34.61 -3.98 -7.74
N VAL A 221 34.21 -4.29 -6.51
CA VAL A 221 33.30 -5.39 -6.22
C VAL A 221 31.89 -4.86 -6.49
N PRO A 222 31.06 -5.58 -7.28
CA PRO A 222 29.67 -5.19 -7.48
C PRO A 222 28.94 -5.03 -6.15
N THR A 223 28.00 -4.08 -6.09
CA THR A 223 27.16 -3.89 -4.90
C THR A 223 26.47 -5.20 -4.53
N PRO A 224 26.76 -5.81 -3.35
CA PRO A 224 26.14 -7.06 -2.95
C PRO A 224 24.66 -6.87 -2.64
N ILE A 225 23.83 -7.79 -3.13
CA ILE A 225 22.38 -7.80 -2.88
C ILE A 225 22.00 -9.14 -2.27
N GLU A 226 21.52 -9.10 -1.04
CA GLU A 226 21.01 -10.26 -0.32
C GLU A 226 19.49 -10.17 -0.27
N PRO A 227 18.73 -11.02 -0.99
CA PRO A 227 17.28 -10.88 -1.09
C PRO A 227 16.53 -11.17 0.22
N GLY A 228 17.12 -11.95 1.12
CA GLY A 228 16.44 -12.40 2.34
C GLY A 228 15.22 -13.28 2.04
N THR A 229 14.25 -13.32 2.98
CA THR A 229 12.95 -13.95 2.81
C THR A 229 11.84 -12.93 3.02
N THR A 230 10.74 -13.10 2.29
CA THR A 230 9.52 -12.30 2.43
C THR A 230 8.43 -13.16 3.01
N GLU A 231 7.74 -12.68 4.04
CA GLU A 231 6.60 -13.35 4.63
C GLU A 231 5.31 -12.96 3.91
N ILE A 232 4.56 -13.96 3.47
CA ILE A 232 3.22 -13.80 2.92
C ILE A 232 2.23 -14.26 3.99
N SER A 233 1.39 -13.34 4.45
CA SER A 233 0.39 -13.61 5.48
C SER A 233 -1.01 -13.59 4.87
N VAL A 234 -1.82 -14.58 5.22
CA VAL A 234 -3.24 -14.65 4.88
C VAL A 234 -4.04 -14.63 6.17
N THR A 235 -4.89 -13.63 6.34
CA THR A 235 -5.83 -13.54 7.46
C THR A 235 -7.22 -13.90 6.99
N LEU A 236 -7.85 -14.85 7.68
CA LEU A 236 -9.21 -15.29 7.45
C LEU A 236 -10.10 -14.92 8.63
N ASP A 237 -11.25 -14.33 8.34
CA ASP A 237 -12.36 -14.18 9.26
C ASP A 237 -13.45 -15.15 8.84
N ILE A 238 -13.69 -16.15 9.66
CA ILE A 238 -14.68 -17.20 9.37
C ILE A 238 -15.76 -17.20 10.46
N SER A 239 -17.01 -17.28 10.04
CA SER A 239 -18.13 -17.47 10.96
C SER A 239 -18.84 -18.79 10.69
N TRP A 240 -19.16 -19.51 11.75
CA TRP A 240 -19.91 -20.77 11.74
C TRP A 240 -21.23 -20.60 12.49
N ALA A 241 -22.24 -21.31 12.04
CA ALA A 241 -23.46 -21.51 12.83
C ALA A 241 -23.12 -22.30 14.09
N ILE A 242 -23.85 -22.05 15.18
CA ILE A 242 -23.71 -22.82 16.42
C ILE A 242 -25.08 -23.38 16.86
N GLY A 243 -25.10 -24.65 17.28
CA GLY A 243 -26.27 -25.39 17.76
C GLY A 243 -26.22 -25.70 19.24
#